data_a1171b26cbc757cd34e42fbe16893c9b
#
_entry.id   a1171b26cbc757cd34e42fbe16893c9b
#
_cell.length_a   1.000
_cell.length_b   1.000
_cell.length_c   1.000
_cell.angle_alpha   90.00
_cell.angle_beta   90.00
_cell.angle_gamma   90.00
#
_symmetry.space_group_name_H-M   'P 1'
#
loop_
_entity.id
_entity.type
_entity.pdbx_description
1 polymer ?
#
loop_
_entity_poly.entity_id
_entity_poly.type
_entity_poly.pdbx_seq_one_letter_code
_entity_poly.pdbx_strand_id
1 'polypeptide(L)'
;MIKPRKSLGQNFFINNNLAKQIVQIVQNNKPKVIVEIGPGQGYFSNLFAQDNVEIVMVEKDDVLAQNLSYTVKNSIVINKDFLEWEFKELAQYKREDMIFFGSLPYNVSKKIIKKIIESEHFQNNAYFIIQKEVAEKYTEKQPNNSLLSLRTEIYADVKKLFDIKPESFNPRPKVTSSLTQFSPKTKAYEIANLTKFDGFMEEAFKQPRKKLANNLKRYKFTDDGRAIALLEKRPQHLSLEEYLLLFSNIS
;
A
#
# COMPACT_ATOMS: atom_id res chain seq x y z
N MET A 1 -16.67 14.87 -21.29
CA MET A 1 -16.22 14.45 -19.95
C MET A 1 -16.61 12.98 -19.76
N ILE A 2 -15.65 12.09 -19.47
CA ILE A 2 -15.89 10.65 -19.29
C ILE A 2 -16.64 10.45 -17.97
N LYS A 3 -17.77 9.71 -18.01
CA LYS A 3 -18.59 9.46 -16.80
C LYS A 3 -17.92 8.39 -15.92
N PRO A 4 -17.88 8.60 -14.58
CA PRO A 4 -17.33 7.61 -13.64
C PRO A 4 -18.12 6.30 -13.66
N ARG A 5 -17.42 5.17 -13.66
CA ARG A 5 -18.02 3.83 -13.54
C ARG A 5 -18.07 3.43 -12.06
N LYS A 6 -19.27 3.36 -11.49
CA LYS A 6 -19.48 2.97 -10.08
C LYS A 6 -18.91 1.58 -9.76
N SER A 7 -19.00 0.63 -10.71
CA SER A 7 -18.47 -0.73 -10.58
C SER A 7 -16.95 -0.78 -10.37
N LEU A 8 -16.22 0.24 -10.82
CA LEU A 8 -14.76 0.38 -10.64
C LEU A 8 -14.39 1.25 -9.43
N GLY A 9 -15.36 1.77 -8.68
CA GLY A 9 -15.11 2.62 -7.50
C GLY A 9 -14.44 3.95 -7.83
N GLN A 10 -14.65 4.48 -9.05
CA GLN A 10 -13.99 5.69 -9.53
C GLN A 10 -14.47 6.94 -8.80
N ASN A 11 -13.53 7.64 -8.16
CA ASN A 11 -13.68 8.98 -7.59
C ASN A 11 -12.50 9.82 -8.12
N PHE A 12 -12.76 10.71 -9.08
CA PHE A 12 -11.71 11.51 -9.69
C PHE A 12 -11.33 12.69 -8.82
N PHE A 13 -10.05 12.92 -8.66
CA PHE A 13 -9.52 14.06 -7.91
C PHE A 13 -9.77 15.37 -8.66
N ILE A 14 -10.21 16.42 -7.94
CA ILE A 14 -10.57 17.72 -8.55
C ILE A 14 -9.97 18.93 -7.84
N ASN A 15 -9.28 18.75 -6.72
CA ASN A 15 -8.72 19.85 -5.92
C ASN A 15 -7.32 20.23 -6.42
N ASN A 16 -7.24 21.27 -7.26
CA ASN A 16 -6.00 21.65 -7.94
C ASN A 16 -4.87 22.06 -6.97
N ASN A 17 -5.17 22.85 -5.93
CA ASN A 17 -4.15 23.32 -4.99
C ASN A 17 -3.55 22.14 -4.20
N LEU A 18 -4.42 21.24 -3.75
CA LEU A 18 -3.98 20.05 -3.02
C LEU A 18 -3.23 19.05 -3.91
N ALA A 19 -3.63 18.92 -5.18
CA ALA A 19 -2.90 18.08 -6.15
C ALA A 19 -1.48 18.59 -6.37
N LYS A 20 -1.28 19.88 -6.56
CA LYS A 20 0.06 20.47 -6.69
C LYS A 20 0.92 20.23 -5.45
N GLN A 21 0.34 20.33 -4.26
CA GLN A 21 1.03 20.01 -3.01
C GLN A 21 1.44 18.52 -2.95
N ILE A 22 0.56 17.61 -3.35
CA ILE A 22 0.85 16.17 -3.40
C ILE A 22 1.97 15.88 -4.41
N VAL A 23 1.87 16.45 -5.61
CA VAL A 23 2.89 16.31 -6.66
C VAL A 23 4.25 16.78 -6.16
N GLN A 24 4.31 17.95 -5.51
CA GLN A 24 5.55 18.48 -4.92
C GLN A 24 6.16 17.52 -3.87
N ILE A 25 5.34 16.89 -3.02
CA ILE A 25 5.81 15.91 -2.02
C ILE A 25 6.44 14.70 -2.72
N VAL A 26 5.81 14.19 -3.77
CA VAL A 26 6.32 13.04 -4.54
C VAL A 26 7.63 13.42 -5.24
N GLN A 27 7.67 14.57 -5.91
CA GLN A 27 8.81 15.05 -6.68
C GLN A 27 10.02 15.45 -5.83
N ASN A 28 9.85 15.77 -4.54
CA ASN A 28 10.96 16.01 -3.62
C ASN A 28 11.89 14.79 -3.49
N ASN A 29 11.43 13.59 -3.88
CA ASN A 29 12.26 12.38 -3.96
C ASN A 29 13.06 12.28 -5.28
N LYS A 30 12.90 13.24 -6.20
CA LYS A 30 13.57 13.31 -7.50
C LYS A 30 13.44 12.00 -8.32
N PRO A 31 12.23 11.44 -8.49
CA PRO A 31 12.05 10.24 -9.28
C PRO A 31 12.36 10.52 -10.75
N LYS A 32 12.89 9.53 -11.47
CA LYS A 32 12.97 9.57 -12.94
C LYS A 32 11.74 8.93 -13.57
N VAL A 33 11.09 8.03 -12.85
CA VAL A 33 9.89 7.32 -13.30
C VAL A 33 8.83 7.33 -12.21
N ILE A 34 7.60 7.66 -12.59
CA ILE A 34 6.43 7.50 -11.72
C ILE A 34 5.54 6.40 -12.30
N VAL A 35 5.29 5.37 -11.50
CA VAL A 35 4.34 4.30 -11.83
C VAL A 35 3.00 4.67 -11.20
N GLU A 36 2.07 5.21 -11.99
CA GLU A 36 0.75 5.64 -11.51
C GLU A 36 -0.28 4.53 -11.68
N ILE A 37 -0.93 4.16 -10.56
CA ILE A 37 -1.96 3.12 -10.52
C ILE A 37 -3.34 3.76 -10.52
N GLY A 38 -4.13 3.44 -11.56
CA GLY A 38 -5.48 3.98 -11.73
C GLY A 38 -5.47 5.50 -11.95
N PRO A 39 -4.76 6.01 -12.97
CA PRO A 39 -4.66 7.45 -13.27
C PRO A 39 -6.02 8.10 -13.58
N GLY A 40 -7.02 7.30 -13.93
CA GLY A 40 -8.36 7.78 -14.24
C GLY A 40 -8.34 8.74 -15.43
N GLN A 41 -8.71 9.99 -15.21
CA GLN A 41 -8.69 11.03 -16.26
C GLN A 41 -7.29 11.67 -16.47
N GLY A 42 -6.23 11.15 -15.82
CA GLY A 42 -4.87 11.66 -15.96
C GLY A 42 -4.60 12.95 -15.17
N TYR A 43 -5.36 13.20 -14.12
CA TYR A 43 -5.25 14.44 -13.37
C TYR A 43 -3.87 14.64 -12.75
N PHE A 44 -3.35 13.64 -12.04
CA PHE A 44 -2.02 13.66 -11.48
C PHE A 44 -0.95 13.41 -12.54
N SER A 45 -1.21 12.51 -13.49
CA SER A 45 -0.30 12.22 -14.61
C SER A 45 0.11 13.47 -15.36
N ASN A 46 -0.86 14.34 -15.70
CA ASN A 46 -0.58 15.61 -16.39
C ASN A 46 0.22 16.61 -15.54
N LEU A 47 0.11 16.55 -14.22
CA LEU A 47 0.91 17.40 -13.33
C LEU A 47 2.35 16.86 -13.21
N PHE A 48 2.53 15.54 -13.12
CA PHE A 48 3.85 14.92 -13.09
C PHE A 48 4.61 15.10 -14.42
N ALA A 49 3.91 15.03 -15.56
CA ALA A 49 4.51 15.17 -16.89
C ALA A 49 5.16 16.54 -17.16
N GLN A 50 4.92 17.56 -16.31
CA GLN A 50 5.49 18.89 -16.48
C GLN A 50 7.00 18.96 -16.17
N ASP A 51 7.56 17.99 -15.44
CA ASP A 51 8.92 18.03 -14.89
C ASP A 51 9.89 17.01 -15.51
N ASN A 52 9.70 16.62 -16.76
CA ASN A 52 10.54 15.64 -17.48
C ASN A 52 10.65 14.25 -16.77
N VAL A 53 9.67 13.90 -15.98
CA VAL A 53 9.54 12.58 -15.37
C VAL A 53 8.80 11.66 -16.35
N GLU A 54 9.31 10.46 -16.57
CA GLU A 54 8.61 9.45 -17.36
C GLU A 54 7.49 8.83 -16.52
N ILE A 55 6.31 8.63 -17.14
CA ILE A 55 5.14 8.13 -16.41
C ILE A 55 4.69 6.81 -17.02
N VAL A 56 4.66 5.77 -16.19
CA VAL A 56 4.06 4.47 -16.53
C VAL A 56 2.69 4.42 -15.85
N MET A 57 1.64 4.44 -16.65
CA MET A 57 0.26 4.43 -16.17
C MET A 57 -0.38 3.06 -16.35
N VAL A 58 -0.95 2.51 -15.28
CA VAL A 58 -1.69 1.25 -15.33
C VAL A 58 -3.17 1.53 -15.07
N GLU A 59 -3.98 1.43 -16.12
CA GLU A 59 -5.42 1.74 -16.10
C GLU A 59 -6.24 0.53 -16.60
N LYS A 60 -7.23 0.15 -15.80
CA LYS A 60 -8.10 -0.99 -16.10
C LYS A 60 -9.24 -0.63 -17.05
N ASP A 61 -9.69 0.62 -17.04
CA ASP A 61 -10.77 1.10 -17.90
C ASP A 61 -10.26 1.41 -19.30
N ASP A 62 -10.73 0.67 -20.30
CA ASP A 62 -10.27 0.77 -21.71
C ASP A 62 -10.44 2.18 -22.29
N VAL A 63 -11.56 2.85 -21.95
CA VAL A 63 -11.87 4.19 -22.47
C VAL A 63 -10.93 5.21 -21.86
N LEU A 64 -10.63 5.09 -20.57
CA LEU A 64 -9.68 5.96 -19.89
C LEU A 64 -8.26 5.70 -20.38
N ALA A 65 -7.85 4.45 -20.50
CA ALA A 65 -6.52 4.08 -21.02
C ALA A 65 -6.28 4.65 -22.42
N GLN A 66 -7.26 4.52 -23.31
CA GLN A 66 -7.18 5.11 -24.65
C GLN A 66 -7.07 6.64 -24.59
N ASN A 67 -7.87 7.31 -23.74
CA ASN A 67 -7.79 8.76 -23.61
C ASN A 67 -6.42 9.22 -23.08
N LEU A 68 -5.86 8.51 -22.11
CA LEU A 68 -4.55 8.83 -21.51
C LEU A 68 -3.42 8.78 -22.55
N SER A 69 -3.43 7.84 -23.46
CA SER A 69 -2.42 7.72 -24.51
C SER A 69 -2.36 8.93 -25.47
N TYR A 70 -3.45 9.69 -25.57
CA TYR A 70 -3.49 10.93 -26.35
C TYR A 70 -3.23 12.20 -25.54
N THR A 71 -3.51 12.15 -24.22
CA THR A 71 -3.55 13.38 -23.41
C THR A 71 -2.32 13.57 -22.52
N VAL A 72 -1.61 12.49 -22.17
CA VAL A 72 -0.41 12.56 -21.31
C VAL A 72 0.84 12.32 -22.15
N LYS A 73 1.71 13.32 -22.25
CA LYS A 73 2.99 13.22 -22.98
C LYS A 73 4.03 12.46 -22.17
N ASN A 74 5.06 11.91 -22.81
CA ASN A 74 6.16 11.17 -22.21
C ASN A 74 5.67 10.07 -21.24
N SER A 75 4.70 9.28 -21.70
CA SER A 75 4.09 8.26 -20.87
C SER A 75 3.88 6.94 -21.62
N ILE A 76 3.89 5.86 -20.84
CA ILE A 76 3.49 4.52 -21.27
C ILE A 76 2.17 4.20 -20.61
N VAL A 77 1.17 3.80 -21.38
CA VAL A 77 -0.15 3.39 -20.87
C VAL A 77 -0.29 1.88 -20.99
N ILE A 78 -0.51 1.22 -19.87
CA ILE A 78 -0.73 -0.22 -19.75
C ILE A 78 -2.20 -0.43 -19.43
N ASN A 79 -2.97 -0.90 -20.41
CA ASN A 79 -4.39 -1.17 -20.21
C ASN A 79 -4.57 -2.57 -19.63
N LYS A 80 -4.47 -2.67 -18.30
CA LYS A 80 -4.65 -3.92 -17.53
C LYS A 80 -5.19 -3.66 -16.14
N ASP A 81 -5.76 -4.70 -15.53
CA ASP A 81 -5.93 -4.71 -14.08
C ASP A 81 -4.54 -4.76 -13.41
N PHE A 82 -4.29 -3.81 -12.52
CA PHE A 82 -3.01 -3.74 -11.81
C PHE A 82 -2.70 -5.06 -11.05
N LEU A 83 -3.72 -5.74 -10.53
CA LEU A 83 -3.53 -7.00 -9.80
C LEU A 83 -3.07 -8.15 -10.71
N GLU A 84 -3.36 -8.08 -12.01
CA GLU A 84 -2.96 -9.06 -13.03
C GLU A 84 -1.67 -8.66 -13.77
N TRP A 85 -1.20 -7.42 -13.59
CA TRP A 85 -0.01 -6.92 -14.24
C TRP A 85 1.28 -7.50 -13.63
N GLU A 86 2.21 -7.96 -14.46
CA GLU A 86 3.44 -8.66 -14.05
C GLU A 86 4.69 -7.76 -14.00
N PHE A 87 4.54 -6.44 -14.08
CA PHE A 87 5.62 -5.44 -14.05
C PHE A 87 6.66 -5.55 -15.19
N LYS A 88 6.39 -6.32 -16.26
CA LYS A 88 7.36 -6.58 -17.35
C LYS A 88 7.91 -5.29 -17.97
N GLU A 89 7.06 -4.30 -18.13
CA GLU A 89 7.41 -3.01 -18.72
C GLU A 89 8.34 -2.18 -17.81
N LEU A 90 8.48 -2.54 -16.53
CA LEU A 90 9.40 -1.88 -15.60
C LEU A 90 10.84 -2.39 -15.69
N ALA A 91 11.09 -3.49 -16.39
CA ALA A 91 12.43 -4.09 -16.50
C ALA A 91 13.50 -3.16 -17.12
N GLN A 92 13.08 -2.16 -17.90
CA GLN A 92 13.95 -1.17 -18.52
C GLN A 92 14.42 -0.06 -17.57
N TYR A 93 13.79 0.07 -16.40
CA TYR A 93 14.07 1.14 -15.43
C TYR A 93 14.88 0.65 -14.25
N LYS A 94 15.69 1.53 -13.68
CA LYS A 94 16.34 1.28 -12.40
C LYS A 94 15.32 1.38 -11.28
N ARG A 95 15.28 0.40 -10.40
CA ARG A 95 14.29 0.29 -9.33
C ARG A 95 14.33 1.48 -8.36
N GLU A 96 15.53 1.96 -8.03
CA GLU A 96 15.75 3.12 -7.17
C GLU A 96 15.27 4.46 -7.77
N ASP A 97 15.10 4.53 -9.10
CA ASP A 97 14.61 5.71 -9.79
C ASP A 97 13.07 5.77 -9.87
N MET A 98 12.38 4.69 -9.47
CA MET A 98 10.92 4.56 -9.59
C MET A 98 10.20 4.93 -8.30
N ILE A 99 9.07 5.61 -8.42
CA ILE A 99 8.10 5.82 -7.35
C ILE A 99 6.74 5.31 -7.79
N PHE A 100 6.09 4.55 -6.93
CA PHE A 100 4.69 4.18 -7.11
C PHE A 100 3.78 5.27 -6.53
N PHE A 101 2.78 5.65 -7.30
CA PHE A 101 1.77 6.63 -6.91
C PHE A 101 0.38 6.14 -7.30
N GLY A 102 -0.66 6.53 -6.56
CA GLY A 102 -2.04 6.30 -6.97
C GLY A 102 -3.09 6.84 -6.02
N SER A 103 -4.19 7.32 -6.60
CA SER A 103 -5.45 7.55 -5.88
C SER A 103 -6.29 6.30 -5.99
N LEU A 104 -6.08 5.34 -5.05
CA LEU A 104 -6.50 3.96 -5.22
C LEU A 104 -8.01 3.75 -4.97
N PRO A 105 -8.68 2.90 -5.78
CA PRO A 105 -10.03 2.45 -5.48
C PRO A 105 -10.09 1.75 -4.12
N TYR A 106 -11.03 2.17 -3.26
CA TYR A 106 -11.06 1.75 -1.85
C TYR A 106 -11.20 0.25 -1.64
N ASN A 107 -11.98 -0.42 -2.49
CA ASN A 107 -12.25 -1.85 -2.41
C ASN A 107 -11.04 -2.75 -2.69
N VAL A 108 -10.05 -2.25 -3.43
CA VAL A 108 -8.85 -3.03 -3.84
C VAL A 108 -7.53 -2.44 -3.35
N SER A 109 -7.54 -1.27 -2.71
CA SER A 109 -6.33 -0.54 -2.28
C SER A 109 -5.36 -1.40 -1.48
N LYS A 110 -5.83 -2.20 -0.52
CA LYS A 110 -4.99 -3.09 0.28
C LYS A 110 -4.27 -4.15 -0.55
N LYS A 111 -4.95 -4.73 -1.57
CA LYS A 111 -4.36 -5.74 -2.46
C LYS A 111 -3.30 -5.11 -3.37
N ILE A 112 -3.57 -3.91 -3.88
CA ILE A 112 -2.63 -3.15 -4.71
C ILE A 112 -1.37 -2.82 -3.90
N ILE A 113 -1.53 -2.24 -2.71
CA ILE A 113 -0.40 -1.87 -1.84
C ILE A 113 0.40 -3.11 -1.47
N LYS A 114 -0.25 -4.21 -1.06
CA LYS A 114 0.43 -5.48 -0.77
C LYS A 114 1.30 -5.92 -1.95
N LYS A 115 0.73 -5.98 -3.16
CA LYS A 115 1.46 -6.39 -4.36
C LYS A 115 2.68 -5.52 -4.63
N ILE A 116 2.59 -4.21 -4.38
CA ILE A 116 3.71 -3.28 -4.59
C ILE A 116 4.81 -3.50 -3.55
N ILE A 117 4.46 -3.45 -2.25
CA ILE A 117 5.46 -3.51 -1.17
C ILE A 117 6.16 -4.88 -1.07
N GLU A 118 5.53 -5.95 -1.56
CA GLU A 118 6.12 -7.30 -1.65
C GLU A 118 6.93 -7.51 -2.94
N SER A 119 6.88 -6.57 -3.88
CA SER A 119 7.61 -6.69 -5.15
C SER A 119 9.06 -6.23 -5.02
N GLU A 120 9.93 -6.80 -5.84
CA GLU A 120 11.33 -6.36 -5.97
C GLU A 120 11.48 -4.93 -6.51
N HIS A 121 10.42 -4.37 -7.10
CA HIS A 121 10.38 -3.01 -7.63
C HIS A 121 10.16 -1.93 -6.56
N PHE A 122 9.80 -2.32 -5.33
CA PHE A 122 9.62 -1.40 -4.22
C PHE A 122 10.97 -1.07 -3.54
N GLN A 123 11.75 -0.19 -4.18
CA GLN A 123 13.07 0.23 -3.72
C GLN A 123 13.14 1.72 -3.36
N ASN A 124 12.04 2.45 -3.57
CA ASN A 124 11.88 3.86 -3.22
C ASN A 124 10.51 4.08 -2.59
N ASN A 125 10.25 5.28 -2.09
CA ASN A 125 8.97 5.62 -1.50
C ASN A 125 7.80 5.36 -2.46
N ALA A 126 6.65 4.98 -1.91
CA ALA A 126 5.40 4.92 -2.62
C ALA A 126 4.36 5.81 -1.92
N TYR A 127 3.48 6.45 -2.68
CA TYR A 127 2.50 7.40 -2.15
C TYR A 127 1.10 7.04 -2.62
N PHE A 128 0.19 6.80 -1.68
CA PHE A 128 -1.18 6.41 -2.02
C PHE A 128 -2.19 7.28 -1.31
N ILE A 129 -3.21 7.69 -2.06
CA ILE A 129 -4.43 8.27 -1.52
C ILE A 129 -5.39 7.12 -1.27
N ILE A 130 -5.71 6.84 -0.01
CA ILE A 130 -6.56 5.75 0.45
C ILE A 130 -7.56 6.24 1.50
N GLN A 131 -8.55 5.41 1.87
CA GLN A 131 -9.46 5.76 2.96
C GLN A 131 -8.70 6.03 4.25
N LYS A 132 -9.11 7.07 5.01
CA LYS A 132 -8.49 7.45 6.29
C LYS A 132 -8.41 6.28 7.27
N GLU A 133 -9.48 5.53 7.44
CA GLU A 133 -9.51 4.34 8.32
C GLU A 133 -8.46 3.29 7.91
N VAL A 134 -8.25 3.10 6.59
CA VAL A 134 -7.24 2.16 6.08
C VAL A 134 -5.84 2.69 6.33
N ALA A 135 -5.62 4.00 6.12
CA ALA A 135 -4.34 4.64 6.43
C ALA A 135 -3.99 4.53 7.92
N GLU A 136 -4.99 4.74 8.80
CA GLU A 136 -4.83 4.59 10.25
C GLU A 136 -4.43 3.15 10.61
N LYS A 137 -5.08 2.13 10.04
CA LYS A 137 -4.71 0.72 10.24
C LYS A 137 -3.29 0.37 9.78
N TYR A 138 -2.78 0.99 8.74
CA TYR A 138 -1.40 0.81 8.30
C TYR A 138 -0.38 1.43 9.27
N THR A 139 -0.78 2.50 9.98
CA THR A 139 0.09 3.26 10.89
C THR A 139 -0.06 2.89 12.36
N GLU A 140 -0.93 1.92 12.68
CA GLU A 140 -1.07 1.37 14.03
C GLU A 140 0.25 0.77 14.52
N LYS A 141 0.56 1.05 15.80
CA LYS A 141 1.77 0.56 16.47
C LYS A 141 1.41 0.01 17.84
N GLN A 142 2.31 -0.78 18.42
CA GLN A 142 2.19 -1.28 19.78
C GLN A 142 1.81 -0.14 20.75
N PRO A 143 0.83 -0.33 21.65
CA PRO A 143 0.15 -1.60 21.97
C PRO A 143 -1.12 -1.88 21.16
N ASN A 144 -1.36 -1.21 20.05
CA ASN A 144 -2.58 -1.30 19.25
C ASN A 144 -2.30 -1.77 17.81
N ASN A 145 -1.35 -2.68 17.62
CA ASN A 145 -1.04 -3.22 16.32
C ASN A 145 -2.25 -3.92 15.68
N SER A 146 -2.42 -3.76 14.38
CA SER A 146 -3.31 -4.59 13.56
C SER A 146 -2.51 -5.64 12.79
N LEU A 147 -3.20 -6.68 12.33
CA LEU A 147 -2.59 -7.63 11.39
C LEU A 147 -2.03 -6.93 10.14
N LEU A 148 -2.72 -5.87 9.68
CA LEU A 148 -2.32 -5.10 8.52
C LEU A 148 -1.02 -4.33 8.77
N SER A 149 -0.90 -3.63 9.93
CA SER A 149 0.32 -2.87 10.26
C SER A 149 1.53 -3.79 10.41
N LEU A 150 1.39 -4.92 11.12
CA LEU A 150 2.48 -5.88 11.32
C LEU A 150 2.94 -6.55 10.01
N ARG A 151 2.01 -6.95 9.15
CA ARG A 151 2.36 -7.50 7.82
C ARG A 151 3.09 -6.47 6.95
N THR A 152 2.66 -5.23 7.01
CA THR A 152 3.30 -4.15 6.25
C THR A 152 4.67 -3.83 6.80
N GLU A 153 4.86 -3.90 8.12
CA GLU A 153 6.13 -3.63 8.79
C GLU A 153 7.27 -4.55 8.33
N ILE A 154 6.96 -5.74 7.80
CA ILE A 154 7.94 -6.64 7.19
C ILE A 154 8.66 -5.96 6.02
N TYR A 155 7.95 -5.14 5.25
CA TYR A 155 8.42 -4.59 3.98
C TYR A 155 8.63 -3.07 4.01
N ALA A 156 7.81 -2.34 4.79
CA ALA A 156 7.73 -0.90 4.72
C ALA A 156 7.50 -0.23 6.08
N ASP A 157 8.07 0.96 6.23
CA ASP A 157 7.63 1.95 7.21
C ASP A 157 6.52 2.80 6.62
N VAL A 158 5.45 3.05 7.38
CA VAL A 158 4.27 3.77 6.89
C VAL A 158 4.05 5.05 7.67
N LYS A 159 3.79 6.14 6.93
CA LYS A 159 3.45 7.44 7.49
C LYS A 159 2.20 8.01 6.83
N LYS A 160 1.17 8.31 7.61
CA LYS A 160 0.04 9.13 7.16
C LYS A 160 0.49 10.59 7.14
N LEU A 161 0.46 11.23 5.97
CA LEU A 161 0.96 12.60 5.80
C LEU A 161 -0.11 13.62 6.19
N PHE A 162 -1.30 13.53 5.58
CA PHE A 162 -2.45 14.38 5.90
C PHE A 162 -3.76 13.78 5.38
N ASP A 163 -4.86 14.29 5.91
CA ASP A 163 -6.21 13.90 5.52
C ASP A 163 -6.71 14.74 4.33
N ILE A 164 -7.49 14.11 3.45
CA ILE A 164 -8.07 14.69 2.22
C ILE A 164 -9.59 14.62 2.32
N LYS A 165 -10.23 15.77 2.35
CA LYS A 165 -11.68 15.86 2.47
C LYS A 165 -12.40 15.31 1.23
N PRO A 166 -13.62 14.77 1.39
CA PRO A 166 -14.42 14.22 0.28
C PRO A 166 -14.70 15.20 -0.86
N GLU A 167 -14.73 16.51 -0.58
CA GLU A 167 -14.95 17.59 -1.55
C GLU A 167 -13.83 17.68 -2.60
N SER A 168 -12.68 17.06 -2.34
CA SER A 168 -11.56 16.99 -3.29
C SER A 168 -11.79 16.00 -4.44
N PHE A 169 -12.93 15.29 -4.45
CA PHE A 169 -13.24 14.25 -5.43
C PHE A 169 -14.61 14.43 -6.09
N ASN A 170 -14.73 13.95 -7.33
CA ASN A 170 -15.99 13.85 -8.08
C ASN A 170 -16.08 12.47 -8.79
N PRO A 171 -17.09 11.62 -8.47
CA PRO A 171 -18.09 11.79 -7.42
C PRO A 171 -17.47 11.91 -6.02
N ARG A 172 -18.17 12.62 -5.13
CA ARG A 172 -17.76 12.77 -3.73
C ARG A 172 -17.89 11.45 -2.97
N PRO A 173 -16.80 10.91 -2.40
CA PRO A 173 -16.89 9.72 -1.56
C PRO A 173 -17.59 10.03 -0.23
N LYS A 174 -18.10 8.97 0.43
CA LYS A 174 -18.77 9.10 1.75
C LYS A 174 -17.79 9.30 2.91
N VAL A 175 -16.51 9.05 2.70
CA VAL A 175 -15.48 9.00 3.75
C VAL A 175 -14.30 9.90 3.38
N THR A 176 -13.58 10.36 4.39
CA THR A 176 -12.31 11.06 4.25
C THR A 176 -11.24 10.11 3.73
N SER A 177 -10.35 10.61 2.88
CA SER A 177 -9.13 9.92 2.44
C SER A 177 -7.91 10.46 3.17
N SER A 178 -6.76 9.81 3.00
CA SER A 178 -5.48 10.31 3.48
C SER A 178 -4.40 10.05 2.43
N LEU A 179 -3.45 10.97 2.29
CA LEU A 179 -2.19 10.70 1.62
C LEU A 179 -1.29 9.93 2.59
N THR A 180 -0.83 8.78 2.14
CA THR A 180 -0.01 7.86 2.95
C THR A 180 1.26 7.52 2.18
N GLN A 181 2.39 7.64 2.84
CA GLN A 181 3.72 7.29 2.34
C GLN A 181 4.10 5.91 2.89
N PHE A 182 4.63 5.07 2.01
CA PHE A 182 5.28 3.80 2.33
C PHE A 182 6.75 3.92 1.93
N SER A 183 7.65 3.65 2.87
CA SER A 183 9.10 3.69 2.65
C SER A 183 9.66 2.29 2.79
N PRO A 184 10.46 1.78 1.84
CA PRO A 184 11.02 0.43 1.94
C PRO A 184 11.90 0.31 3.18
N LYS A 185 11.87 -0.87 3.81
CA LYS A 185 12.77 -1.17 4.92
C LYS A 185 14.22 -1.23 4.45
N THR A 186 15.10 -0.58 5.17
CA THR A 186 16.55 -0.65 4.91
C THR A 186 17.14 -1.99 5.30
N LYS A 187 16.51 -2.68 6.26
CA LYS A 187 16.90 -4.01 6.71
C LYS A 187 15.69 -4.95 6.60
N ALA A 188 15.82 -5.95 5.76
CA ALA A 188 14.80 -6.98 5.63
C ALA A 188 14.73 -7.86 6.90
N TYR A 189 13.54 -8.32 7.24
CA TYR A 189 13.37 -9.37 8.25
C TYR A 189 13.67 -10.74 7.61
N GLU A 190 14.53 -11.52 8.25
CA GLU A 190 14.81 -12.89 7.83
C GLU A 190 13.71 -13.82 8.33
N ILE A 191 12.79 -14.18 7.46
CA ILE A 191 11.65 -15.05 7.77
C ILE A 191 11.82 -16.34 6.95
N ALA A 192 12.19 -17.44 7.59
CA ALA A 192 12.51 -18.71 6.93
C ALA A 192 11.36 -19.23 6.04
N ASN A 193 10.12 -19.01 6.42
CA ASN A 193 8.94 -19.36 5.62
C ASN A 193 7.84 -18.32 5.79
N LEU A 194 7.81 -17.36 4.87
CA LEU A 194 6.87 -16.24 4.91
C LEU A 194 5.40 -16.70 4.85
N THR A 195 5.10 -17.70 4.02
CA THR A 195 3.73 -18.22 3.89
C THR A 195 3.22 -18.86 5.20
N LYS A 196 4.08 -19.63 5.87
CA LYS A 196 3.73 -20.21 7.18
C LYS A 196 3.60 -19.11 8.24
N PHE A 197 4.49 -18.12 8.22
CA PHE A 197 4.42 -16.99 9.14
C PHE A 197 3.15 -16.17 8.93
N ASP A 198 2.75 -15.90 7.69
CA ASP A 198 1.53 -15.18 7.35
C ASP A 198 0.29 -15.93 7.87
N GLY A 199 0.20 -17.24 7.69
CA GLY A 199 -0.87 -18.07 8.23
C GLY A 199 -0.89 -18.11 9.77
N PHE A 200 0.29 -18.11 10.40
CA PHE A 200 0.43 -17.99 11.86
C PHE A 200 -0.11 -16.65 12.37
N MET A 201 0.24 -15.55 11.70
CA MET A 201 -0.27 -14.22 12.03
C MET A 201 -1.79 -14.11 11.87
N GLU A 202 -2.36 -14.70 10.81
CA GLU A 202 -3.82 -14.76 10.63
C GLU A 202 -4.52 -15.46 11.79
N GLU A 203 -4.00 -16.63 12.19
CA GLU A 203 -4.56 -17.38 13.31
C GLU A 203 -4.44 -16.59 14.62
N ALA A 204 -3.29 -15.94 14.86
CA ALA A 204 -3.07 -15.10 16.04
C ALA A 204 -4.12 -13.97 16.15
N PHE A 205 -4.51 -13.36 15.03
CA PHE A 205 -5.49 -12.27 14.99
C PHE A 205 -6.95 -12.71 14.79
N LYS A 206 -7.26 -14.01 14.76
CA LYS A 206 -8.61 -14.53 14.51
C LYS A 206 -9.64 -14.01 15.56
N GLN A 207 -9.21 -13.91 16.79
CA GLN A 207 -10.02 -13.33 17.89
C GLN A 207 -9.19 -12.27 18.63
N PRO A 208 -9.11 -11.02 18.13
CA PRO A 208 -8.16 -10.02 18.65
C PRO A 208 -8.39 -9.62 20.11
N ARG A 209 -9.60 -9.83 20.65
CA ARG A 209 -9.92 -9.57 22.07
C ARG A 209 -9.51 -10.70 23.03
N LYS A 210 -9.15 -11.87 22.53
CA LYS A 210 -8.67 -13.03 23.31
C LYS A 210 -7.15 -13.01 23.44
N LYS A 211 -6.62 -13.69 24.47
CA LYS A 211 -5.19 -13.95 24.61
C LYS A 211 -4.67 -14.82 23.45
N LEU A 212 -3.40 -14.68 23.11
CA LEU A 212 -2.77 -15.49 22.04
C LEU A 212 -2.84 -16.99 22.32
N ALA A 213 -2.70 -17.42 23.57
CA ALA A 213 -2.88 -18.83 23.97
C ALA A 213 -4.23 -19.41 23.48
N ASN A 214 -5.29 -18.59 23.40
CA ASN A 214 -6.59 -19.05 22.90
C ASN A 214 -6.65 -19.15 21.38
N ASN A 215 -5.98 -18.24 20.67
CA ASN A 215 -5.95 -18.22 19.20
C ASN A 215 -5.02 -19.28 18.64
N LEU A 216 -3.90 -19.52 19.30
CA LEU A 216 -2.81 -20.36 18.84
C LEU A 216 -2.81 -21.79 19.42
N LYS A 217 -3.96 -22.28 19.92
CA LYS A 217 -4.10 -23.61 20.57
C LYS A 217 -3.59 -24.79 19.75
N ARG A 218 -3.59 -24.69 18.42
CA ARG A 218 -3.13 -25.75 17.51
C ARG A 218 -1.61 -25.86 17.41
N TYR A 219 -0.90 -24.81 17.86
CA TYR A 219 0.56 -24.79 17.84
C TYR A 219 1.11 -25.29 19.16
N LYS A 220 2.18 -26.08 19.07
CA LYS A 220 3.00 -26.46 20.24
C LYS A 220 4.22 -25.58 20.24
N PHE A 221 4.55 -25.02 21.38
CA PHE A 221 5.71 -24.15 21.55
C PHE A 221 6.76 -24.87 22.40
N THR A 222 8.05 -24.62 22.11
CA THR A 222 9.15 -25.05 22.94
C THR A 222 9.07 -24.39 24.31
N ASP A 223 9.71 -24.97 25.33
CA ASP A 223 9.71 -24.45 26.70
C ASP A 223 10.68 -23.26 26.83
N ASP A 224 10.45 -22.22 26.04
CA ASP A 224 11.09 -20.91 26.17
C ASP A 224 10.19 -20.00 27.01
N GLY A 225 10.62 -19.70 28.22
CA GLY A 225 9.85 -18.86 29.15
C GLY A 225 9.48 -17.49 28.58
N ARG A 226 10.27 -16.92 27.66
CA ARG A 226 9.95 -15.65 26.97
C ARG A 226 8.79 -15.84 26.00
N ALA A 227 8.86 -16.86 25.15
CA ALA A 227 7.80 -17.16 24.18
C ALA A 227 6.47 -17.50 24.92
N ILE A 228 6.53 -18.30 25.97
CA ILE A 228 5.36 -18.67 26.77
C ILE A 228 4.70 -17.42 27.39
N ALA A 229 5.47 -16.50 27.93
CA ALA A 229 4.94 -15.25 28.53
C ALA A 229 4.18 -14.38 27.50
N LEU A 230 4.56 -14.41 26.22
CA LEU A 230 3.88 -13.69 25.16
C LEU A 230 2.47 -14.24 24.87
N LEU A 231 2.24 -15.54 25.09
CA LEU A 231 0.92 -16.18 24.88
C LEU A 231 -0.17 -15.62 25.79
N GLU A 232 0.20 -15.03 26.94
CA GLU A 232 -0.72 -14.37 27.87
C GLU A 232 -1.19 -12.99 27.39
N LYS A 233 -0.50 -12.40 26.43
CA LYS A 233 -0.86 -11.10 25.83
C LYS A 233 -1.96 -11.26 24.78
N ARG A 234 -2.59 -10.14 24.40
CA ARG A 234 -3.50 -10.06 23.24
C ARG A 234 -2.70 -9.79 21.96
N PRO A 235 -3.24 -10.18 20.77
CA PRO A 235 -2.54 -10.02 19.50
C PRO A 235 -1.99 -8.62 19.24
N GLN A 236 -2.79 -7.59 19.49
CA GLN A 236 -2.39 -6.21 19.23
C GLN A 236 -1.25 -5.68 20.11
N HIS A 237 -0.93 -6.38 21.20
CA HIS A 237 0.09 -5.96 22.16
C HIS A 237 1.51 -6.45 21.83
N LEU A 238 1.67 -7.27 20.80
CA LEU A 238 2.99 -7.77 20.40
C LEU A 238 3.58 -6.92 19.27
N SER A 239 4.91 -6.74 19.31
CA SER A 239 5.68 -6.23 18.18
C SER A 239 5.90 -7.33 17.13
N LEU A 240 6.41 -6.95 15.96
CA LEU A 240 6.76 -7.92 14.92
C LEU A 240 7.88 -8.87 15.40
N GLU A 241 8.88 -8.35 16.12
CA GLU A 241 9.97 -9.16 16.69
C GLU A 241 9.44 -10.17 17.71
N GLU A 242 8.48 -9.80 18.55
CA GLU A 242 7.83 -10.72 19.50
C GLU A 242 7.05 -11.82 18.74
N TYR A 243 6.42 -11.50 17.60
CA TYR A 243 5.79 -12.51 16.73
C TYR A 243 6.80 -13.43 16.07
N LEU A 244 7.93 -12.91 15.61
CA LEU A 244 9.01 -13.71 15.05
C LEU A 244 9.61 -14.66 16.09
N LEU A 245 9.79 -14.19 17.34
CA LEU A 245 10.21 -15.01 18.45
C LEU A 245 9.22 -16.15 18.71
N LEU A 246 7.91 -15.87 18.77
CA LEU A 246 6.90 -16.92 18.93
C LEU A 246 6.94 -17.93 17.78
N PHE A 247 7.05 -17.45 16.54
CA PHE A 247 7.06 -18.32 15.36
C PHE A 247 8.28 -19.23 15.30
N SER A 248 9.46 -18.74 15.70
CA SER A 248 10.69 -19.55 15.75
C SER A 248 10.68 -20.61 16.85
N ASN A 249 9.79 -20.47 17.84
CA ASN A 249 9.61 -21.42 18.95
C ASN A 249 8.47 -22.43 18.74
N ILE A 250 7.93 -22.53 17.52
CA ILE A 250 6.96 -23.58 17.16
C ILE A 250 7.73 -24.91 16.96
N SER A 251 7.31 -25.95 17.71
CA SER A 251 7.86 -27.30 17.66
C SER A 251 7.17 -28.19 16.61
#